data_9cfda2202bf53899236e245474a9edeb
#
_entry.id   9cfda2202bf53899236e245474a9edeb
#
_cell.length_a   1.000
_cell.length_b   1.000
_cell.length_c   1.000
_cell.angle_alpha   90.00
_cell.angle_beta   90.00
_cell.angle_gamma   90.00
#
_symmetry.space_group_name_H-M   'P 1'
#
loop_
_entity.id
_entity.type
_entity.pdbx_description
1 polymer ?
#
loop_
_entity_poly.entity_id
_entity_poly.type
_entity_poly.pdbx_seq_one_letter_code
_entity_poly.pdbx_strand_id
1 'polypeptide(L)'
;MVADYINHIGEGLDAAVENSLKNERMKTELITNVSHDIKTPLTSIINYVDLLKRENPEDPKIRGYLEVLENKAQRLKVLTEDVVEASKASTGNIALEMTDLNFIELVHQVIGEFEEKFEERNLTMVVHFDEEEAIICADGRRLWRVLE
;
A
#
# COMPACT_ATOMS: atom_id res chain seq x y z
N MET A 1 14.39 50.68 -6.42
CA MET A 1 13.21 50.39 -7.28
C MET A 1 13.24 48.96 -7.87
N VAL A 2 14.19 48.56 -8.73
CA VAL A 2 14.22 47.18 -9.28
C VAL A 2 14.54 46.16 -8.23
N ALA A 3 15.46 46.40 -7.31
CA ALA A 3 15.82 45.53 -6.22
C ALA A 3 14.64 45.26 -5.25
N ASP A 4 13.81 46.29 -4.98
CA ASP A 4 12.66 46.12 -4.11
C ASP A 4 11.58 45.26 -4.75
N TYR A 5 11.40 45.33 -6.06
CA TYR A 5 10.49 44.44 -6.80
C TYR A 5 10.99 42.99 -6.78
N ILE A 6 12.30 42.77 -6.95
CA ILE A 6 12.89 41.41 -6.89
C ILE A 6 12.72 40.81 -5.51
N ASN A 7 12.96 41.59 -4.43
CA ASN A 7 12.76 41.13 -3.07
C ASN A 7 11.29 40.78 -2.79
N HIS A 8 10.34 41.61 -3.21
CA HIS A 8 8.90 41.34 -3.05
C HIS A 8 8.44 40.09 -3.80
N ILE A 9 9.01 39.85 -5.01
CA ILE A 9 8.73 38.62 -5.75
C ILE A 9 9.32 37.42 -5.01
N GLY A 10 10.52 37.52 -4.45
CA GLY A 10 11.17 36.48 -3.65
C GLY A 10 10.32 36.13 -2.41
N GLU A 11 9.93 37.13 -1.62
CA GLU A 11 9.07 36.93 -0.44
C GLU A 11 7.72 36.32 -0.80
N GLY A 12 7.11 36.74 -1.91
CA GLY A 12 5.84 36.18 -2.39
C GLY A 12 5.98 34.74 -2.86
N LEU A 13 7.10 34.39 -3.49
CA LEU A 13 7.40 33.02 -3.92
C LEU A 13 7.65 32.10 -2.73
N ASP A 14 8.45 32.54 -1.75
CA ASP A 14 8.71 31.80 -0.53
C ASP A 14 7.44 31.52 0.26
N ALA A 15 6.58 32.53 0.42
CA ALA A 15 5.29 32.37 1.06
C ALA A 15 4.35 31.41 0.30
N ALA A 16 4.35 31.44 -1.02
CA ALA A 16 3.57 30.51 -1.85
C ALA A 16 4.07 29.06 -1.71
N VAL A 17 5.37 28.85 -1.71
CA VAL A 17 6.00 27.55 -1.51
C VAL A 17 5.69 27.00 -0.11
N GLU A 18 5.85 27.83 0.92
CA GLU A 18 5.56 27.45 2.29
C GLU A 18 4.07 27.06 2.49
N ASN A 19 3.15 27.83 1.92
CA ASN A 19 1.73 27.50 1.94
C ASN A 19 1.43 26.19 1.18
N SER A 20 2.07 25.96 0.05
CA SER A 20 1.92 24.72 -0.71
C SER A 20 2.39 23.50 0.09
N LEU A 21 3.55 23.59 0.71
CA LEU A 21 4.10 22.54 1.58
C LEU A 21 3.19 22.28 2.81
N LYS A 22 2.67 23.33 3.42
CA LYS A 22 1.73 23.21 4.54
C LYS A 22 0.43 22.52 4.13
N ASN A 23 -0.11 22.87 2.96
CA ASN A 23 -1.33 22.25 2.43
C ASN A 23 -1.11 20.74 2.15
N GLU A 24 0.03 20.36 1.57
CA GLU A 24 0.36 18.95 1.30
C GLU A 24 0.53 18.17 2.61
N ARG A 25 1.17 18.75 3.63
CA ARG A 25 1.27 18.11 4.96
C ARG A 25 -0.10 17.92 5.61
N MET A 26 -0.94 18.95 5.62
CA MET A 26 -2.30 18.86 6.17
C MET A 26 -3.13 17.79 5.45
N LYS A 27 -3.01 17.70 4.14
CA LYS A 27 -3.69 16.68 3.33
C LYS A 27 -3.23 15.26 3.71
N THR A 28 -1.93 15.06 3.92
CA THR A 28 -1.37 13.77 4.35
C THR A 28 -1.82 13.40 5.75
N GLU A 29 -1.82 14.34 6.69
CA GLU A 29 -2.30 14.12 8.06
C GLU A 29 -3.80 13.78 8.07
N LEU A 30 -4.62 14.48 7.30
CA LEU A 30 -6.05 14.19 7.15
C LEU A 30 -6.27 12.78 6.62
N ILE A 31 -5.61 12.39 5.55
CA ILE A 31 -5.73 11.05 4.96
C ILE A 31 -5.28 9.99 5.95
N THR A 32 -4.18 10.22 6.67
CA THR A 32 -3.67 9.29 7.69
C THR A 32 -4.66 9.11 8.84
N ASN A 33 -5.24 10.21 9.36
CA ASN A 33 -6.19 10.17 10.46
C ASN A 33 -7.49 9.47 10.05
N VAL A 34 -8.07 9.85 8.89
CA VAL A 34 -9.28 9.21 8.35
C VAL A 34 -9.05 7.71 8.14
N SER A 35 -7.89 7.32 7.64
CA SER A 35 -7.58 5.91 7.43
C SER A 35 -7.44 5.14 8.73
N HIS A 36 -6.86 5.73 9.77
CA HIS A 36 -6.84 5.14 11.10
C HIS A 36 -8.25 4.94 11.66
N ASP A 37 -9.11 5.95 11.50
CA ASP A 37 -10.50 5.91 11.96
C ASP A 37 -11.36 4.89 11.17
N ILE A 38 -11.00 4.58 9.93
CA ILE A 38 -11.61 3.51 9.14
C ILE A 38 -11.04 2.14 9.55
N LYS A 39 -9.73 2.04 9.83
CA LYS A 39 -9.07 0.76 10.16
C LYS A 39 -9.66 0.12 11.42
N THR A 40 -10.00 0.92 12.42
CA THR A 40 -10.52 0.43 13.70
C THR A 40 -11.87 -0.30 13.55
N PRO A 41 -12.94 0.28 12.98
CA PRO A 41 -14.20 -0.41 12.78
C PRO A 41 -14.07 -1.57 11.78
N LEU A 42 -13.21 -1.43 10.79
CA LEU A 42 -12.97 -2.48 9.80
C LEU A 42 -12.32 -3.72 10.41
N THR A 43 -11.35 -3.54 11.30
CA THR A 43 -10.75 -4.64 12.07
C THR A 43 -11.81 -5.35 12.92
N SER A 44 -12.73 -4.61 13.52
CA SER A 44 -13.84 -5.19 14.25
C SER A 44 -14.75 -6.03 13.35
N ILE A 45 -15.09 -5.54 12.15
CA ILE A 45 -15.90 -6.29 11.17
C ILE A 45 -15.20 -7.60 10.79
N ILE A 46 -13.90 -7.56 10.47
CA ILE A 46 -13.13 -8.77 10.12
C ILE A 46 -13.16 -9.77 11.29
N ASN A 47 -12.92 -9.31 12.51
CA ASN A 47 -12.93 -10.18 13.69
C ASN A 47 -14.30 -10.83 13.92
N TYR A 48 -15.40 -10.09 13.76
CA TYR A 48 -16.75 -10.66 13.91
C TYR A 48 -17.10 -11.64 12.78
N VAL A 49 -16.67 -11.39 11.57
CA VAL A 49 -16.83 -12.34 10.45
C VAL A 49 -16.06 -13.63 10.75
N ASP A 50 -14.82 -13.54 11.25
CA ASP A 50 -14.02 -14.70 11.63
C ASP A 50 -14.69 -15.50 12.79
N LEU A 51 -15.21 -14.81 13.81
CA LEU A 51 -15.95 -15.46 14.90
C LEU A 51 -17.19 -16.19 14.38
N LEU A 52 -17.98 -15.57 13.50
CA LEU A 52 -19.16 -16.20 12.91
C LEU A 52 -18.80 -17.41 12.02
N LYS A 53 -17.65 -17.37 11.32
CA LYS A 53 -17.14 -18.54 10.57
C LYS A 53 -16.74 -19.69 11.49
N ARG A 54 -16.15 -19.38 12.65
CA ARG A 54 -15.78 -20.41 13.67
C ARG A 54 -16.99 -21.10 14.28
N GLU A 55 -18.14 -20.42 14.40
CA GLU A 55 -19.40 -21.05 14.79
C GLU A 55 -19.89 -22.11 13.79
N ASN A 56 -19.23 -22.21 12.62
CA ASN A 56 -19.45 -23.18 11.56
C ASN A 56 -20.95 -23.34 11.21
N PRO A 57 -21.60 -22.28 10.72
CA PRO A 57 -23.03 -22.30 10.42
C PRO A 57 -23.35 -23.40 9.41
N GLU A 58 -24.38 -24.20 9.71
CA GLU A 58 -24.78 -25.36 8.89
C GLU A 58 -25.35 -24.93 7.52
N ASP A 59 -25.98 -23.74 7.45
CA ASP A 59 -26.58 -23.24 6.21
C ASP A 59 -25.50 -22.80 5.22
N PRO A 60 -25.41 -23.43 4.03
CA PRO A 60 -24.43 -23.08 3.01
C PRO A 60 -24.55 -21.63 2.51
N LYS A 61 -25.76 -21.04 2.56
CA LYS A 61 -25.97 -19.65 2.16
C LYS A 61 -25.31 -18.69 3.15
N ILE A 62 -25.39 -18.99 4.46
CA ILE A 62 -24.76 -18.18 5.50
C ILE A 62 -23.24 -18.23 5.32
N ARG A 63 -22.67 -19.41 5.07
CA ARG A 63 -21.23 -19.57 4.79
C ARG A 63 -20.82 -18.72 3.58
N GLY A 64 -21.56 -18.79 2.48
CA GLY A 64 -21.28 -18.00 1.30
C GLY A 64 -21.35 -16.48 1.58
N TYR A 65 -22.28 -16.01 2.41
CA TYR A 65 -22.34 -14.59 2.78
C TYR A 65 -21.15 -14.17 3.65
N LEU A 66 -20.70 -15.02 4.55
CA LEU A 66 -19.53 -14.75 5.39
C LEU A 66 -18.24 -14.66 4.55
N GLU A 67 -18.07 -15.53 3.56
CA GLU A 67 -16.93 -15.46 2.63
C GLU A 67 -16.93 -14.16 1.81
N VAL A 68 -18.10 -13.74 1.33
CA VAL A 68 -18.21 -12.46 0.60
C VAL A 68 -17.88 -11.28 1.52
N LEU A 69 -18.39 -11.28 2.75
CA LEU A 69 -18.11 -10.21 3.72
C LEU A 69 -16.62 -10.15 4.08
N GLU A 70 -15.98 -11.28 4.34
CA GLU A 70 -14.55 -11.37 4.61
C GLU A 70 -13.72 -10.78 3.47
N ASN A 71 -13.99 -11.26 2.23
CA ASN A 71 -13.28 -10.78 1.05
C ASN A 71 -13.45 -9.26 0.83
N LYS A 72 -14.67 -8.74 1.05
CA LYS A 72 -14.93 -7.29 0.93
C LYS A 72 -14.26 -6.48 2.03
N ALA A 73 -14.28 -6.96 3.26
CA ALA A 73 -13.64 -6.31 4.38
C ALA A 73 -12.11 -6.30 4.22
N GLN A 74 -11.53 -7.42 3.80
CA GLN A 74 -10.09 -7.52 3.55
C GLN A 74 -9.65 -6.60 2.40
N ARG A 75 -10.44 -6.55 1.32
CA ARG A 75 -10.17 -5.62 0.20
C ARG A 75 -10.22 -4.15 0.64
N LEU A 76 -11.20 -3.78 1.48
CA LEU A 76 -11.31 -2.42 2.00
C LEU A 76 -10.12 -2.07 2.89
N LYS A 77 -9.62 -3.01 3.69
CA LYS A 77 -8.41 -2.85 4.50
C LYS A 77 -7.21 -2.51 3.62
N VAL A 78 -6.96 -3.30 2.57
CA VAL A 78 -5.85 -3.06 1.63
C VAL A 78 -5.99 -1.68 0.97
N LEU A 79 -7.17 -1.33 0.44
CA LEU A 79 -7.41 -0.02 -0.18
C LEU A 79 -7.16 1.15 0.77
N THR A 80 -7.52 1.01 2.04
CA THR A 80 -7.26 2.04 3.05
C THR A 80 -5.77 2.22 3.31
N GLU A 81 -5.03 1.11 3.37
CA GLU A 81 -3.58 1.11 3.54
C GLU A 81 -2.89 1.74 2.30
N ASP A 82 -3.36 1.42 1.09
CA ASP A 82 -2.86 1.98 -0.17
C ASP A 82 -3.02 3.50 -0.25
N VAL A 83 -4.18 4.02 0.15
CA VAL A 83 -4.44 5.47 0.16
C VAL A 83 -3.48 6.21 1.12
N VAL A 84 -3.23 5.66 2.30
CA VAL A 84 -2.25 6.23 3.25
C VAL A 84 -0.85 6.22 2.64
N GLU A 85 -0.46 5.11 2.04
CA GLU A 85 0.88 4.97 1.47
C GLU A 85 1.08 5.90 0.28
N ALA A 86 0.10 5.99 -0.62
CA ALA A 86 0.11 6.93 -1.73
C ALA A 86 0.20 8.39 -1.26
N SER A 87 -0.53 8.74 -0.18
CA SER A 87 -0.47 10.07 0.41
C SER A 87 0.91 10.40 1.00
N LYS A 88 1.54 9.45 1.69
CA LYS A 88 2.90 9.60 2.21
C LYS A 88 3.94 9.71 1.08
N ALA A 89 3.74 8.95 0.01
CA ALA A 89 4.61 9.00 -1.17
C ALA A 89 4.58 10.38 -1.85
N SER A 90 3.40 10.96 -2.00
CA SER A 90 3.23 12.26 -2.66
C SER A 90 3.91 13.42 -1.92
N THR A 91 4.10 13.29 -0.61
CA THR A 91 4.77 14.31 0.22
C THR A 91 6.26 14.05 0.47
N GLY A 92 6.82 13.01 -0.14
CA GLY A 92 8.22 12.63 0.06
C GLY A 92 8.53 12.09 1.48
N ASN A 93 7.51 11.87 2.31
CA ASN A 93 7.63 11.40 3.70
C ASN A 93 7.71 9.87 3.83
N ILE A 94 8.19 9.19 2.79
CA ILE A 94 8.43 7.75 2.86
C ILE A 94 9.83 7.52 3.39
N ALA A 95 9.94 6.96 4.58
CA ALA A 95 11.17 6.36 5.05
C ALA A 95 11.38 5.03 4.30
N LEU A 96 12.49 4.92 3.57
CA LEU A 96 12.90 3.69 2.89
C LEU A 96 13.85 2.91 3.81
N GLU A 97 13.55 1.63 4.02
CA GLU A 97 14.42 0.69 4.73
C GLU A 97 15.35 0.01 3.71
N MET A 98 16.37 0.73 3.26
CA MET A 98 17.32 0.25 2.26
C MET A 98 18.22 -0.85 2.84
N THR A 99 18.17 -2.05 2.26
CA THR A 99 19.02 -3.20 2.61
C THR A 99 19.51 -3.90 1.35
N ASP A 100 20.66 -4.57 1.45
CA ASP A 100 21.10 -5.44 0.38
C ASP A 100 20.22 -6.69 0.35
N LEU A 101 19.63 -6.99 -0.80
CA LEU A 101 18.78 -8.16 -1.01
C LEU A 101 19.04 -8.78 -2.38
N ASN A 102 18.81 -10.07 -2.50
CA ASN A 102 18.85 -10.75 -3.78
C ASN A 102 17.52 -10.58 -4.52
N PHE A 103 17.53 -9.79 -5.59
CA PHE A 103 16.32 -9.50 -6.37
C PHE A 103 15.72 -10.75 -7.01
N ILE A 104 16.55 -11.69 -7.45
CA ILE A 104 16.10 -12.94 -8.07
C ILE A 104 15.33 -13.79 -7.05
N GLU A 105 15.84 -13.91 -5.82
CA GLU A 105 15.13 -14.60 -4.74
C GLU A 105 13.79 -13.92 -4.40
N LEU A 106 13.76 -12.60 -4.37
CA LEU A 106 12.52 -11.85 -4.14
C LEU A 106 11.48 -12.15 -5.22
N VAL A 107 11.88 -12.16 -6.49
CA VAL A 107 10.98 -12.50 -7.62
C VAL A 107 10.48 -13.93 -7.51
N HIS A 108 11.35 -14.88 -7.16
CA HIS A 108 10.94 -16.29 -6.95
C HIS A 108 9.91 -16.41 -5.81
N GLN A 109 10.09 -15.70 -4.71
CA GLN A 109 9.13 -15.70 -3.61
C GLN A 109 7.77 -15.15 -4.05
N VAL A 110 7.75 -14.04 -4.80
CA VAL A 110 6.51 -13.47 -5.36
C VAL A 110 5.82 -14.46 -6.27
N ILE A 111 6.57 -15.10 -7.20
CA ILE A 111 6.01 -16.11 -8.11
C ILE A 111 5.36 -17.24 -7.32
N GLY A 112 6.03 -17.75 -6.27
CA GLY A 112 5.49 -18.81 -5.43
C GLY A 112 4.17 -18.48 -4.76
N GLU A 113 3.97 -17.21 -4.34
CA GLU A 113 2.68 -16.78 -3.77
C GLU A 113 1.53 -16.72 -4.80
N PHE A 114 1.86 -16.57 -6.08
CA PHE A 114 0.86 -16.49 -7.14
C PHE A 114 0.66 -17.81 -7.89
N GLU A 115 1.43 -18.86 -7.59
CA GLU A 115 1.41 -20.14 -8.30
C GLU A 115 0.01 -20.76 -8.35
N GLU A 116 -0.69 -20.83 -7.22
CA GLU A 116 -2.06 -21.34 -7.12
C GLU A 116 -3.04 -20.54 -7.99
N LYS A 117 -2.91 -19.21 -8.00
CA LYS A 117 -3.76 -18.32 -8.85
C LYS A 117 -3.51 -18.50 -10.34
N PHE A 118 -2.28 -18.83 -10.73
CA PHE A 118 -1.93 -19.12 -12.12
C PHE A 118 -2.51 -20.46 -12.54
N GLU A 119 -2.39 -21.49 -11.69
CA GLU A 119 -2.94 -22.82 -11.93
C GLU A 119 -4.48 -22.78 -12.08
N GLU A 120 -5.20 -22.07 -11.18
CA GLU A 120 -6.65 -21.88 -11.27
C GLU A 120 -7.11 -21.26 -12.60
N ARG A 121 -6.26 -20.43 -13.20
CA ARG A 121 -6.54 -19.74 -14.46
C ARG A 121 -5.96 -20.43 -15.69
N ASN A 122 -5.34 -21.59 -15.52
CA ASN A 122 -4.59 -22.32 -16.57
C ASN A 122 -3.53 -21.42 -17.24
N LEU A 123 -2.83 -20.59 -16.45
CA LEU A 123 -1.74 -19.75 -16.91
C LEU A 123 -0.42 -20.39 -16.50
N THR A 124 0.55 -20.39 -17.41
CA THR A 124 1.92 -20.82 -17.12
C THR A 124 2.81 -19.60 -17.09
N MET A 125 3.48 -19.35 -15.95
CA MET A 125 4.48 -18.30 -15.87
C MET A 125 5.81 -18.83 -16.37
N VAL A 126 6.44 -18.11 -17.30
CA VAL A 126 7.78 -18.39 -17.81
C VAL A 126 8.68 -17.25 -17.39
N VAL A 127 9.69 -17.57 -16.58
CA VAL A 127 10.65 -16.59 -16.09
C VAL A 127 12.04 -16.98 -16.57
N HIS A 128 12.79 -16.01 -17.04
CA HIS A 128 14.17 -16.19 -17.46
C HIS A 128 15.05 -15.15 -16.77
N PHE A 129 16.11 -15.62 -16.15
CA PHE A 129 17.14 -14.77 -15.56
C PHE A 129 18.45 -15.07 -16.27
N ASP A 130 19.21 -14.02 -16.60
CA ASP A 130 20.53 -14.16 -17.20
C ASP A 130 21.60 -14.50 -16.16
N GLU A 131 21.32 -14.22 -14.88
CA GLU A 131 22.21 -14.46 -13.75
C GLU A 131 21.52 -15.30 -12.68
N GLU A 132 22.29 -16.01 -11.86
CA GLU A 132 21.77 -16.81 -10.74
C GLU A 132 21.49 -15.94 -9.48
N GLU A 133 22.16 -14.80 -9.37
CA GLU A 133 22.07 -13.92 -8.23
C GLU A 133 22.19 -12.46 -8.68
N ALA A 134 21.34 -11.58 -8.12
CA ALA A 134 21.38 -10.14 -8.36
C ALA A 134 21.20 -9.39 -7.04
N ILE A 135 22.30 -8.97 -6.44
CA ILE A 135 22.27 -8.19 -5.20
C ILE A 135 21.99 -6.72 -5.53
N ILE A 136 20.92 -6.19 -4.95
CA ILE A 136 20.54 -4.79 -5.07
C ILE A 136 20.31 -4.17 -3.69
N CYS A 137 20.58 -2.88 -3.55
CA CYS A 137 20.23 -2.12 -2.35
C CYS A 137 18.84 -1.52 -2.55
N ALA A 138 17.84 -2.06 -1.88
CA ALA A 138 16.45 -1.65 -2.02
C ALA A 138 15.65 -1.89 -0.72
N ASP A 139 14.45 -1.28 -0.66
CA ASP A 139 13.45 -1.64 0.34
C ASP A 139 12.66 -2.85 -0.17
N GLY A 140 13.01 -4.03 0.35
CA GLY A 140 12.44 -5.31 -0.09
C GLY A 140 10.93 -5.40 0.05
N ARG A 141 10.35 -4.80 1.11
CA ARG A 141 8.90 -4.80 1.34
C ARG A 141 8.18 -3.98 0.27
N ARG A 142 8.74 -2.83 -0.12
CA ARG A 142 8.15 -1.97 -1.14
C ARG A 142 8.34 -2.54 -2.53
N LEU A 143 9.50 -3.14 -2.77
CA LEU A 143 9.77 -3.79 -4.04
C LEU A 143 8.86 -5.00 -4.25
N TRP A 144 8.62 -5.79 -3.20
CA TRP A 144 7.62 -6.85 -3.19
C TRP A 144 6.25 -6.34 -3.66
N ARG A 145 5.79 -5.23 -3.09
CA ARG A 145 4.49 -4.63 -3.42
C ARG A 145 4.39 -4.09 -4.85
N VAL A 146 5.51 -3.77 -5.48
CA VAL A 146 5.56 -3.38 -6.91
C VAL A 146 5.41 -4.61 -7.81
N LEU A 147 5.87 -5.78 -7.34
CA LEU A 147 5.85 -7.04 -8.09
C LEU A 147 4.52 -7.80 -7.93
N GLU A 148 3.79 -7.58 -6.83
CA GLU A 148 2.46 -8.13 -6.54
C GLU A 148 1.38 -7.56 -7.49
#